data_58995c820e7d89edfc9bd4581b75a738
#
_entry.id   58995c820e7d89edfc9bd4581b75a738
#
_cell.length_a   1.000
_cell.length_b   1.000
_cell.length_c   1.000
_cell.angle_alpha   90.00
_cell.angle_beta   90.00
_cell.angle_gamma   90.00
#
_symmetry.space_group_name_H-M   'P 1'
#
loop_
_entity.id
_entity.type
_entity.pdbx_description
1 polymer ?
#
loop_
_entity_poly.entity_id
_entity_poly.type
_entity_poly.pdbx_seq_one_letter_code
_entity_poly.pdbx_strand_id
1 'polypeptide(L)'
;MQVDKISREYHVKSYECDRNGTLRLLTLMNIFQDTADTHASLLGVGIEHCLAHGLAWVGSNYQIEIERMPAWHEKITVESWPAAEKKLGAVRDFVIRDEKGTPIIRASSQWVLIDFVKKRPVSLRANLPQYRVIDERALETDFARLPEPAREDHREIF
;
A
#
# COMPACT_ATOMS: atom_id res chain seq x y z
N MET A 1 6.55 7.78 20.84
CA MET A 1 6.88 8.42 19.56
C MET A 1 5.58 8.61 18.79
N GLN A 2 5.33 9.80 18.31
CA GLN A 2 4.16 10.09 17.50
C GLN A 2 4.39 9.45 16.12
N VAL A 3 3.35 8.83 15.56
CA VAL A 3 3.39 8.31 14.20
C VAL A 3 2.91 9.40 13.28
N ASP A 4 3.78 9.84 12.40
CA ASP A 4 3.44 10.83 11.38
C ASP A 4 3.18 10.15 10.03
N LYS A 5 2.51 10.83 9.12
CA LYS A 5 2.39 10.37 7.73
C LYS A 5 3.73 10.56 7.04
N ILE A 6 4.10 9.61 6.19
CA ILE A 6 5.17 9.86 5.23
C ILE A 6 4.59 10.64 4.04
N SER A 7 5.34 11.61 3.55
CA SER A 7 5.03 12.37 2.34
C SER A 7 6.27 12.42 1.45
N ARG A 8 6.13 12.02 0.20
CA ARG A 8 7.24 11.95 -0.76
C ARG A 8 6.85 12.59 -2.09
N GLU A 9 7.69 13.44 -2.62
CA GLU A 9 7.56 13.90 -4.01
C GLU A 9 8.00 12.80 -4.98
N TYR A 10 7.28 12.68 -6.07
CA TYR A 10 7.57 11.75 -7.15
C TYR A 10 7.39 12.41 -8.51
N HIS A 11 8.31 12.16 -9.42
CA HIS A 11 8.27 12.63 -10.79
C HIS A 11 7.98 11.47 -11.73
N VAL A 12 6.87 11.51 -12.44
CA VAL A 12 6.48 10.47 -13.38
C VAL A 12 7.42 10.43 -14.57
N LYS A 13 8.06 9.30 -14.80
CA LYS A 13 9.06 9.10 -15.85
C LYS A 13 8.44 8.43 -17.08
N SER A 14 9.01 8.67 -18.25
CA SER A 14 8.50 8.14 -19.53
C SER A 14 8.35 6.63 -19.55
N TYR A 15 9.32 5.89 -19.01
CA TYR A 15 9.31 4.43 -18.97
C TYR A 15 8.30 3.83 -17.97
N GLU A 16 7.67 4.65 -17.16
CA GLU A 16 6.64 4.29 -16.19
C GLU A 16 5.23 4.44 -16.76
N CYS A 17 5.13 5.05 -17.94
CA CYS A 17 3.86 5.33 -18.60
C CYS A 17 3.46 4.25 -19.61
N ASP A 18 2.19 4.23 -19.90
CA ASP A 18 1.61 3.47 -21.01
C ASP A 18 1.71 4.25 -22.34
N ARG A 19 1.12 3.69 -23.40
CA ARG A 19 1.06 4.34 -24.73
C ARG A 19 0.29 5.66 -24.78
N ASN A 20 -0.53 5.93 -23.76
CA ASN A 20 -1.31 7.17 -23.65
C ASN A 20 -0.55 8.26 -22.87
N GLY A 21 0.66 7.95 -22.40
CA GLY A 21 1.48 8.88 -21.63
C GLY A 21 1.02 9.00 -20.17
N THR A 22 0.27 8.05 -19.64
CA THR A 22 -0.18 8.02 -18.24
C THR A 22 0.49 6.90 -17.46
N LEU A 23 0.67 7.11 -16.16
CA LEU A 23 1.29 6.16 -15.25
C LEU A 23 0.58 4.80 -15.33
N ARG A 24 1.34 3.71 -15.47
CA ARG A 24 0.77 2.35 -15.47
C ARG A 24 0.36 1.93 -14.08
N LEU A 25 -0.73 1.17 -13.98
CA LEU A 25 -1.22 0.65 -12.70
C LEU A 25 -0.16 -0.15 -11.94
N LEU A 26 0.64 -0.97 -12.63
CA LEU A 26 1.73 -1.70 -11.99
C LEU A 26 2.76 -0.77 -11.37
N THR A 27 3.11 0.32 -12.03
CA THR A 27 4.04 1.32 -11.48
C THR A 27 3.44 2.04 -10.28
N LEU A 28 2.14 2.37 -10.32
CA LEU A 28 1.42 2.91 -9.18
C LEU A 28 1.52 1.97 -7.96
N MET A 29 1.31 0.67 -8.16
CA MET A 29 1.46 -0.33 -7.09
C MET A 29 2.89 -0.39 -6.54
N ASN A 30 3.91 -0.28 -7.40
CA ASN A 30 5.31 -0.23 -6.98
C ASN A 30 5.62 1.03 -6.16
N ILE A 31 5.04 2.19 -6.53
CA ILE A 31 5.18 3.43 -5.75
C ILE A 31 4.54 3.28 -4.36
N PHE A 32 3.37 2.66 -4.27
CA PHE A 32 2.74 2.36 -2.98
C PHE A 32 3.61 1.45 -2.13
N GLN A 33 4.13 0.37 -2.73
CA GLN A 33 5.00 -0.58 -2.03
C GLN A 33 6.26 0.10 -1.49
N ASP A 34 6.99 0.84 -2.32
CA ASP A 34 8.21 1.55 -1.92
C ASP A 34 7.96 2.58 -0.84
N THR A 35 6.85 3.32 -0.94
CA THR A 35 6.46 4.31 0.08
C THR A 35 6.10 3.62 1.41
N ALA A 36 5.38 2.50 1.35
CA ALA A 36 5.02 1.70 2.53
C ALA A 36 6.25 1.12 3.23
N ASP A 37 7.16 0.52 2.47
CA ASP A 37 8.39 -0.09 3.00
C ASP A 37 9.31 0.96 3.64
N THR A 38 9.49 2.10 2.97
CA THR A 38 10.27 3.23 3.51
C THR A 38 9.69 3.69 4.84
N HIS A 39 8.38 3.89 4.90
CA HIS A 39 7.73 4.35 6.12
C HIS A 39 7.79 3.30 7.23
N ALA A 40 7.49 2.03 6.93
CA ALA A 40 7.57 0.95 7.90
C ALA A 40 8.98 0.79 8.49
N SER A 41 10.02 0.99 7.67
CA SER A 41 11.42 0.98 8.13
C SER A 41 11.72 2.13 9.09
N LEU A 42 11.25 3.35 8.80
CA LEU A 42 11.37 4.50 9.69
C LEU A 42 10.65 4.28 11.04
N LEU A 43 9.55 3.54 11.03
CA LEU A 43 8.78 3.20 12.22
C LEU A 43 9.33 1.97 12.99
N GLY A 44 10.42 1.35 12.51
CA GLY A 44 11.02 0.17 13.15
C GLY A 44 10.18 -1.11 13.02
N VAL A 45 9.30 -1.19 12.02
CA VAL A 45 8.44 -2.34 11.73
C VAL A 45 8.55 -2.80 10.28
N GLY A 46 9.57 -2.33 9.58
CA GLY A 46 9.85 -2.65 8.18
C GLY A 46 10.46 -4.04 7.97
N ILE A 47 10.83 -4.29 6.71
CA ILE A 47 11.28 -5.62 6.28
C ILE A 47 12.50 -6.12 7.05
N GLU A 48 13.51 -5.28 7.30
CA GLU A 48 14.72 -5.68 8.02
C GLU A 48 14.42 -6.14 9.45
N HIS A 49 13.60 -5.35 10.17
CA HIS A 49 13.16 -5.72 11.52
C HIS A 49 12.37 -7.02 11.51
N CYS A 50 11.41 -7.15 10.62
CA CYS A 50 10.57 -8.34 10.52
C CYS A 50 11.41 -9.60 10.20
N LEU A 51 12.29 -9.54 9.20
CA LEU A 51 13.14 -10.68 8.84
C LEU A 51 14.05 -11.11 9.98
N ALA A 52 14.63 -10.19 10.73
CA ALA A 52 15.46 -10.49 11.89
C ALA A 52 14.69 -11.24 13.00
N HIS A 53 13.35 -11.14 13.01
CA HIS A 53 12.48 -11.80 13.98
C HIS A 53 11.66 -12.97 13.39
N GLY A 54 12.00 -13.42 12.19
CA GLY A 54 11.27 -14.53 11.52
C GLY A 54 9.87 -14.14 11.04
N LEU A 55 9.63 -12.84 10.83
CA LEU A 55 8.34 -12.28 10.41
C LEU A 55 8.42 -11.73 9.00
N ALA A 56 7.27 -11.64 8.33
CA ALA A 56 7.13 -10.96 7.06
C ALA A 56 5.74 -10.32 6.92
N TRP A 57 5.68 -9.19 6.22
CA TRP A 57 4.44 -8.58 5.78
C TRP A 57 4.00 -9.14 4.43
N VAL A 58 2.73 -9.50 4.32
CA VAL A 58 2.12 -9.96 3.07
C VAL A 58 0.93 -9.07 2.74
N GLY A 59 0.99 -8.35 1.62
CA GLY A 59 -0.12 -7.59 1.09
C GLY A 59 -1.19 -8.55 0.58
N SER A 60 -2.41 -8.42 1.08
CA SER A 60 -3.52 -9.31 0.72
C SER A 60 -4.56 -8.67 -0.18
N ASN A 61 -4.88 -7.41 0.06
CA ASN A 61 -5.94 -6.70 -0.63
C ASN A 61 -5.56 -5.24 -0.86
N TYR A 62 -6.02 -4.69 -1.98
CA TYR A 62 -6.00 -3.26 -2.26
C TYR A 62 -7.37 -2.82 -2.76
N GLN A 63 -7.82 -1.66 -2.30
CA GLN A 63 -8.89 -0.91 -2.94
C GLN A 63 -8.32 0.44 -3.34
N ILE A 64 -8.48 0.80 -4.61
CA ILE A 64 -7.89 2.00 -5.20
C ILE A 64 -8.99 2.75 -5.94
N GLU A 65 -9.20 4.01 -5.56
CA GLU A 65 -10.09 4.95 -6.24
C GLU A 65 -9.25 5.94 -7.04
N ILE A 66 -9.46 5.98 -8.34
CA ILE A 66 -8.68 6.75 -9.29
C ILE A 66 -9.58 7.79 -9.97
N GLU A 67 -9.42 9.07 -9.62
CA GLU A 67 -10.04 10.18 -10.34
C GLU A 67 -9.40 10.37 -11.71
N ARG A 68 -8.07 10.31 -11.73
CA ARG A 68 -7.25 10.27 -12.94
C ARG A 68 -5.87 9.68 -12.64
N MET A 69 -5.24 9.10 -13.65
CA MET A 69 -3.84 8.72 -13.57
C MET A 69 -2.93 9.93 -13.82
N PRO A 70 -1.80 10.04 -13.09
CA PRO A 70 -0.78 11.04 -13.37
C PRO A 70 -0.20 10.88 -14.78
N ALA A 71 0.11 11.99 -15.43
CA ALA A 71 0.73 12.01 -16.76
C ALA A 71 2.26 12.01 -16.67
N TRP A 72 2.91 11.67 -17.76
CA TRP A 72 4.36 11.85 -17.93
C TRP A 72 4.78 13.29 -17.61
N HIS A 73 5.91 13.44 -16.95
CA HIS A 73 6.47 14.69 -16.40
C HIS A 73 5.73 15.29 -15.21
N GLU A 74 4.55 14.78 -14.86
CA GLU A 74 3.81 15.32 -13.72
C GLU A 74 4.57 15.07 -12.41
N LYS A 75 4.60 16.08 -11.57
CA LYS A 75 5.01 15.94 -10.17
C LYS A 75 3.80 15.57 -9.34
N ILE A 76 3.96 14.57 -8.51
CA ILE A 76 2.94 14.14 -7.57
C ILE A 76 3.51 14.05 -6.16
N THR A 77 2.65 14.20 -5.18
CA THR A 77 2.98 13.90 -3.79
C THR A 77 2.28 12.62 -3.37
N VAL A 78 3.04 11.67 -2.85
CA VAL A 78 2.55 10.39 -2.33
C VAL A 78 2.59 10.42 -0.82
N GLU A 79 1.41 10.36 -0.20
CA GLU A 79 1.26 10.27 1.25
C GLU A 79 0.87 8.85 1.64
N SER A 80 1.38 8.36 2.78
CA SER A 80 1.00 7.05 3.32
C SER A 80 1.10 7.02 4.84
N TRP A 81 0.24 6.22 5.47
CA TRP A 81 0.24 6.01 6.91
C TRP A 81 -0.39 4.66 7.29
N PRO A 82 0.01 4.09 8.43
CA PRO A 82 -0.72 2.97 9.02
C PRO A 82 -2.05 3.49 9.58
N ALA A 83 -3.17 3.02 9.01
CA ALA A 83 -4.50 3.59 9.23
C ALA A 83 -5.36 2.79 10.23
N ALA A 84 -5.12 1.49 10.33
CA ALA A 84 -5.82 0.65 11.30
C ALA A 84 -5.02 -0.60 11.67
N GLU A 85 -5.21 -1.06 12.89
CA GLU A 85 -4.68 -2.33 13.38
C GLU A 85 -5.76 -3.42 13.24
N LYS A 86 -5.33 -4.62 12.85
CA LYS A 86 -6.15 -5.83 12.84
C LYS A 86 -5.47 -6.92 13.67
N LYS A 87 -6.24 -7.92 14.10
CA LYS A 87 -5.71 -9.02 14.95
C LYS A 87 -4.44 -9.66 14.34
N LEU A 88 -4.44 -9.93 13.04
CA LEU A 88 -3.37 -10.62 12.33
C LEU A 88 -2.63 -9.74 11.32
N GLY A 89 -2.79 -8.42 11.40
CA GLY A 89 -2.18 -7.52 10.45
C GLY A 89 -2.61 -6.07 10.61
N ALA A 90 -2.57 -5.31 9.53
CA ALA A 90 -2.82 -3.88 9.53
C ALA A 90 -3.46 -3.40 8.21
N VAL A 91 -4.03 -2.21 8.29
CA VAL A 91 -4.48 -1.45 7.13
C VAL A 91 -3.53 -0.26 6.96
N ARG A 92 -3.15 0.01 5.73
CA ARG A 92 -2.34 1.17 5.34
C ARG A 92 -3.04 1.92 4.23
N ASP A 93 -3.13 3.21 4.42
CA ASP A 93 -3.78 4.11 3.48
C ASP A 93 -2.77 4.96 2.70
N PHE A 94 -3.20 5.40 1.52
CA PHE A 94 -2.41 6.22 0.61
C PHE A 94 -3.27 7.30 -0.02
N VAL A 95 -2.66 8.46 -0.25
CA VAL A 95 -3.23 9.53 -1.06
C VAL A 95 -2.16 10.01 -2.04
N ILE A 96 -2.51 10.11 -3.31
CA ILE A 96 -1.68 10.80 -4.30
C ILE A 96 -2.34 12.14 -4.63
N ARG A 97 -1.54 13.19 -4.56
CA ARG A 97 -1.93 14.56 -4.89
C ARG A 97 -1.16 15.07 -6.10
N ASP A 98 -1.81 15.88 -6.91
CA ASP A 98 -1.16 16.62 -7.98
C ASP A 98 -0.36 17.82 -7.45
N GLU A 99 0.29 18.57 -8.35
CA GLU A 99 1.09 19.76 -8.01
C GLU A 99 0.30 20.86 -7.31
N LYS A 100 -1.03 20.87 -7.46
CA LYS A 100 -1.93 21.82 -6.81
C LYS A 100 -2.39 21.35 -5.43
N GLY A 101 -1.96 20.16 -5.01
CA GLY A 101 -2.39 19.52 -3.77
C GLY A 101 -3.75 18.82 -3.85
N THR A 102 -4.35 18.72 -5.05
CA THR A 102 -5.62 18.05 -5.25
C THR A 102 -5.43 16.53 -5.18
N PRO A 103 -6.19 15.79 -4.34
CA PRO A 103 -6.15 14.34 -4.35
C PRO A 103 -6.66 13.80 -5.69
N ILE A 104 -5.85 12.98 -6.35
CA ILE A 104 -6.18 12.34 -7.63
C ILE A 104 -6.32 10.83 -7.52
N ILE A 105 -5.72 10.23 -6.50
CA ILE A 105 -5.86 8.79 -6.19
C ILE A 105 -5.94 8.63 -4.68
N ARG A 106 -6.86 7.79 -4.22
CA ARG A 106 -6.93 7.29 -2.84
C ARG A 106 -6.86 5.78 -2.84
N ALA A 107 -6.16 5.23 -1.88
CA ALA A 107 -6.06 3.78 -1.76
C ALA A 107 -6.02 3.34 -0.30
N SER A 108 -6.53 2.15 -0.08
CA SER A 108 -6.38 1.42 1.16
C SER A 108 -5.86 0.02 0.87
N SER A 109 -4.93 -0.45 1.69
CA SER A 109 -4.34 -1.78 1.56
C SER A 109 -4.42 -2.56 2.86
N GLN A 110 -4.64 -3.86 2.75
CA GLN A 110 -4.64 -4.78 3.89
C GLN A 110 -3.41 -5.66 3.85
N TRP A 111 -2.75 -5.76 5.00
CA TRP A 111 -1.52 -6.51 5.18
C TRP A 111 -1.69 -7.54 6.30
N VAL A 112 -1.14 -8.71 6.10
CA VAL A 112 -1.11 -9.79 7.09
C VAL A 112 0.32 -9.98 7.57
N LEU A 113 0.50 -10.06 8.89
CA LEU A 113 1.79 -10.41 9.47
C LEU A 113 1.89 -11.93 9.57
N ILE A 114 2.94 -12.51 9.01
CA ILE A 114 3.17 -13.95 9.03
C ILE A 114 4.48 -14.29 9.74
N ASP A 115 4.48 -15.41 10.45
CA ASP A 115 5.70 -16.13 10.83
C ASP A 115 6.10 -16.99 9.62
N PHE A 116 7.18 -16.62 8.94
CA PHE A 116 7.56 -17.29 7.69
C PHE A 116 8.25 -18.63 7.93
N VAL A 117 8.72 -18.89 9.14
CA VAL A 117 9.27 -20.21 9.54
C VAL A 117 8.12 -21.20 9.73
N LYS A 118 7.10 -20.79 10.49
CA LYS A 118 5.89 -21.61 10.74
C LYS A 118 4.84 -21.51 9.63
N LYS A 119 5.04 -20.63 8.66
CA LYS A 119 4.15 -20.41 7.50
C LYS A 119 2.70 -20.15 7.89
N ARG A 120 2.48 -19.29 8.88
CA ARG A 120 1.13 -18.95 9.37
C ARG A 120 1.02 -17.50 9.81
N PRO A 121 -0.18 -16.92 9.73
CA PRO A 121 -0.45 -15.60 10.29
C PRO A 121 -0.23 -15.58 11.81
N VAL A 122 0.23 -14.43 12.31
CA VAL A 122 0.50 -14.21 13.74
C VAL A 122 -0.13 -12.90 14.22
N SER A 123 -0.32 -12.80 15.52
CA SER A 123 -0.88 -11.59 16.15
C SER A 123 0.05 -10.40 15.95
N LEU A 124 -0.49 -9.31 15.41
CA LEU A 124 0.24 -8.07 15.27
C LEU A 124 0.72 -7.55 16.61
N ARG A 125 -0.18 -7.41 17.57
CA ARG A 125 0.11 -6.84 18.89
C ARG A 125 1.15 -7.64 19.67
N ALA A 126 1.13 -8.97 19.55
CA ALA A 126 2.08 -9.83 20.24
C ALA A 126 3.49 -9.78 19.64
N ASN A 127 3.62 -9.53 18.36
CA ASN A 127 4.89 -9.58 17.64
C ASN A 127 5.49 -8.22 17.32
N LEU A 128 4.66 -7.19 17.16
CA LEU A 128 5.06 -5.80 16.90
C LEU A 128 4.33 -4.85 17.88
N PRO A 129 4.59 -4.92 19.18
CA PRO A 129 3.88 -4.12 20.20
C PRO A 129 4.12 -2.60 20.02
N GLN A 130 5.18 -2.22 19.32
CA GLN A 130 5.50 -0.84 18.96
C GLN A 130 4.66 -0.30 17.80
N TYR A 131 3.93 -1.14 17.05
CA TYR A 131 3.10 -0.72 15.93
C TYR A 131 2.06 0.30 16.39
N ARG A 132 1.91 1.39 15.65
CA ARG A 132 0.98 2.48 15.94
C ARG A 132 0.26 2.87 14.67
N VAL A 133 -0.92 3.43 14.83
CA VAL A 133 -1.78 3.88 13.72
C VAL A 133 -2.16 5.34 13.87
N ILE A 134 -2.53 5.95 12.77
CA ILE A 134 -3.17 7.26 12.69
C ILE A 134 -4.66 7.01 12.44
N ASP A 135 -5.52 7.52 13.31
CA ASP A 135 -6.97 7.36 13.20
C ASP A 135 -7.54 8.30 12.12
N GLU A 136 -7.15 8.02 10.90
CA GLU A 136 -7.60 8.70 9.69
C GLU A 136 -7.64 7.71 8.53
N ARG A 137 -8.67 7.82 7.69
CA ARG A 137 -8.83 6.96 6.52
C ARG A 137 -8.78 7.77 5.22
N ALA A 138 -8.02 7.30 4.26
CA ALA A 138 -8.02 7.85 2.90
C ALA A 138 -9.29 7.46 2.16
N LEU A 139 -9.77 6.24 2.39
CA LEU A 139 -11.02 5.73 1.89
C LEU A 139 -11.57 4.64 2.84
N GLU A 140 -12.89 4.56 2.93
CA GLU A 140 -13.55 3.54 3.72
C GLU A 140 -13.72 2.26 2.90
N THR A 141 -13.27 1.14 3.45
CA THR A 141 -13.45 -0.17 2.85
C THR A 141 -13.45 -1.27 3.92
N ASP A 142 -14.28 -2.27 3.73
CA ASP A 142 -14.33 -3.49 4.53
C ASP A 142 -13.46 -4.61 3.93
N PHE A 143 -12.88 -4.39 2.74
CA PHE A 143 -12.16 -5.39 1.96
C PHE A 143 -13.00 -6.65 1.74
N ALA A 144 -14.25 -6.48 1.33
CA ALA A 144 -15.15 -7.58 1.02
C ALA A 144 -14.49 -8.60 0.10
N ARG A 145 -14.81 -9.87 0.32
CA ARG A 145 -14.28 -10.95 -0.53
C ARG A 145 -14.73 -10.73 -1.97
N LEU A 146 -13.78 -10.73 -2.89
CA LEU A 146 -14.06 -10.66 -4.31
C LEU A 146 -14.80 -11.94 -4.76
N PRO A 147 -15.81 -11.81 -5.64
CA PRO A 147 -16.45 -12.97 -6.22
C PRO A 147 -15.44 -13.77 -7.05
N GLU A 148 -15.66 -15.09 -7.13
CA GLU A 148 -14.89 -15.91 -8.05
C GLU A 148 -15.26 -15.52 -9.49
N PRO A 149 -14.27 -15.42 -10.42
CA PRO A 149 -14.56 -15.11 -11.81
C PRO A 149 -15.38 -16.23 -12.44
N ALA A 150 -16.34 -15.87 -13.28
CA ALA A 150 -17.08 -16.86 -14.06
C ALA A 150 -16.11 -17.61 -15.02
N ARG A 151 -16.47 -18.85 -15.40
CA ARG A 151 -15.63 -19.67 -16.28
C ARG A 151 -15.32 -19.00 -17.62
N GLU A 152 -16.26 -18.22 -18.13
CA GLU A 152 -16.17 -17.42 -19.36
C GLU A 152 -15.23 -16.22 -19.27
N ASP A 153 -14.89 -15.79 -18.03
CA ASP A 153 -13.94 -14.69 -17.79
C ASP A 153 -12.49 -15.17 -17.83
N HIS A 154 -12.26 -16.47 -17.88
CA HIS A 154 -10.92 -17.04 -17.98
C HIS A 154 -10.42 -16.91 -19.41
N ARG A 155 -9.34 -16.18 -19.61
CA ARG A 155 -8.61 -16.08 -20.89
C ARG A 155 -7.24 -16.69 -20.72
N GLU A 156 -6.89 -17.63 -21.60
CA GLU A 156 -5.52 -18.07 -21.73
C GLU A 156 -4.73 -16.99 -22.47
N ILE A 157 -3.66 -16.51 -21.86
CA ILE A 157 -2.72 -15.55 -22.46
C ILE A 157 -1.50 -16.38 -22.87
N PHE A 158 -1.31 -16.58 -24.17
CA PHE A 158 -0.14 -17.22 -24.75
C PHE A 158 0.92 -16.21 -25.14
#